data_8dedbc1d925a10970ae256d87b0cca1b
#
_entry.id   8dedbc1d925a10970ae256d87b0cca1b
#
_cell.length_a   1.000
_cell.length_b   1.000
_cell.length_c   1.000
_cell.angle_alpha   90.00
_cell.angle_beta   90.00
_cell.angle_gamma   90.00
#
_symmetry.space_group_name_H-M   'P 1'
#
loop_
_entity.id
_entity.type
_entity.pdbx_description
1 polymer ?
#
loop_
_entity_poly.entity_id
_entity_poly.type
_entity_poly.pdbx_seq_one_letter_code
_entity_poly.pdbx_strand_id
1 'polypeptide(L)'
;MILTAVLAWLGIALAGIALIAFGLAVLESLRVISSRRLALVHHRSSARPVALIVLAVALATSSLLSTNSAAFLARTQMLAELNGPGCIFELNGAAASGSDRLLASLKQIRNVDPHHSYLTRRFHLTIRNGDRLSQLVLARDSQVPTEYRVLWSGALLPTEVVLGSISTTALDER
;
A
#
# COMPACT_ATOMS: atom_id res chain seq x y z
N MET A 1 12.81 1.01 -8.36
CA MET A 1 12.44 -0.17 -7.57
C MET A 1 13.01 -0.18 -6.14
N ILE A 2 14.32 0.00 -5.94
CA ILE A 2 14.93 -0.02 -4.58
C ILE A 2 14.27 1.02 -3.66
N LEU A 3 14.09 2.25 -4.13
CA LEU A 3 13.51 3.33 -3.32
C LEU A 3 12.07 3.03 -2.88
N THR A 4 11.24 2.46 -3.74
CA THR A 4 9.86 2.05 -3.38
C THR A 4 9.84 0.95 -2.33
N ALA A 5 10.73 -0.03 -2.45
CA ALA A 5 10.87 -1.08 -1.44
C ALA A 5 11.34 -0.50 -0.09
N VAL A 6 12.34 0.37 -0.11
CA VAL A 6 12.83 1.03 1.11
C VAL A 6 11.72 1.83 1.80
N LEU A 7 10.93 2.60 1.04
CA LEU A 7 9.82 3.37 1.62
C LEU A 7 8.71 2.48 2.17
N ALA A 8 8.39 1.36 1.51
CA ALA A 8 7.40 0.42 2.01
C ALA A 8 7.86 -0.24 3.32
N TRP A 9 9.10 -0.72 3.39
CA TRP A 9 9.68 -1.29 4.61
C TRP A 9 9.78 -0.26 5.75
N LEU A 10 10.18 0.97 5.42
CA LEU A 10 10.22 2.06 6.41
C LEU A 10 8.82 2.33 6.98
N GLY A 11 7.78 2.34 6.14
CA GLY A 11 6.40 2.50 6.58
C GLY A 11 5.96 1.44 7.58
N ILE A 12 6.27 0.17 7.31
CA ILE A 12 5.94 -0.94 8.20
C ILE A 12 6.71 -0.83 9.52
N ALA A 13 8.00 -0.53 9.47
CA ALA A 13 8.82 -0.36 10.66
C ALA A 13 8.29 0.76 11.57
N LEU A 14 7.96 1.92 10.98
CA LEU A 14 7.39 3.06 11.71
C LEU A 14 6.02 2.73 12.33
N ALA A 15 5.17 1.98 11.62
CA ALA A 15 3.89 1.53 12.16
C ALA A 15 4.08 0.59 13.37
N GLY A 16 5.03 -0.34 13.29
CA GLY A 16 5.37 -1.23 14.41
C GLY A 16 5.85 -0.46 15.64
N ILE A 17 6.74 0.50 15.47
CA ILE A 17 7.23 1.35 16.57
C ILE A 17 6.08 2.19 17.17
N ALA A 18 5.19 2.73 16.34
CA ALA A 18 4.02 3.49 16.80
C ALA A 18 3.09 2.65 17.68
N LEU A 19 2.83 1.39 17.32
CA LEU A 19 2.02 0.46 18.12
C LEU A 19 2.66 0.16 19.46
N ILE A 20 3.97 -0.06 19.50
CA ILE A 20 4.71 -0.29 20.74
C ILE A 20 4.65 0.95 21.65
N ALA A 21 4.90 2.15 21.10
CA ALA A 21 4.84 3.41 21.85
C ALA A 21 3.43 3.66 22.43
N PHE A 22 2.38 3.36 21.65
CA PHE A 22 1.00 3.47 22.10
C PHE A 22 0.69 2.47 23.23
N GLY A 23 1.11 1.22 23.08
CA GLY A 23 0.95 0.19 24.12
C GLY A 23 1.62 0.59 25.44
N LEU A 24 2.83 1.12 25.38
CA LEU A 24 3.54 1.62 26.57
C LEU A 24 2.82 2.82 27.19
N ALA A 25 2.28 3.73 26.40
CA ALA A 25 1.50 4.88 26.90
C ALA A 25 0.24 4.43 27.66
N VAL A 26 -0.46 3.41 27.13
CA VAL A 26 -1.64 2.84 27.79
C VAL A 26 -1.25 2.17 29.11
N LEU A 27 -0.19 1.36 29.12
CA LEU A 27 0.29 0.69 30.33
C LEU A 27 0.69 1.70 31.42
N GLU A 28 1.43 2.76 31.08
CA GLU A 28 1.77 3.83 32.02
C GLU A 28 0.54 4.54 32.55
N SER A 29 -0.44 4.82 31.68
CA SER A 29 -1.70 5.45 32.09
C SER A 29 -2.49 4.59 33.08
N LEU A 30 -2.57 3.28 32.84
CA LEU A 30 -3.21 2.32 33.74
C LEU A 30 -2.46 2.23 35.09
N ARG A 31 -1.14 2.25 35.08
CA ARG A 31 -0.31 2.24 36.28
C ARG A 31 -0.52 3.48 37.15
N VAL A 32 -0.66 4.65 36.51
CA VAL A 32 -0.96 5.93 37.21
C VAL A 32 -2.35 5.90 37.84
N ILE A 33 -3.35 5.34 37.15
CA ILE A 33 -4.72 5.21 37.67
C ILE A 33 -4.74 4.24 38.86
N SER A 34 -4.02 3.13 38.78
CA SER A 34 -3.90 2.14 39.87
C SER A 34 -3.22 2.71 41.08
N SER A 35 -2.14 3.48 40.91
CA SER A 35 -1.40 4.11 42.00
C SER A 35 -2.14 5.27 42.68
N ARG A 36 -3.03 5.96 41.95
CA ARG A 36 -3.89 7.03 42.50
C ARG A 36 -4.90 6.51 43.55
N ARG A 37 -5.25 5.23 43.52
CA ARG A 37 -6.07 4.61 44.60
C ARG A 37 -5.34 4.43 45.94
N LEU A 38 -4.01 4.55 45.94
CA LEU A 38 -3.17 4.31 47.12
C LEU A 38 -2.44 5.53 47.67
N ALA A 39 -2.45 6.69 46.97
CA ALA A 39 -1.75 7.89 47.45
C ALA A 39 -2.43 9.18 47.01
N LEU A 40 -3.18 9.78 47.91
CA LEU A 40 -3.37 11.21 47.97
C LEU A 40 -2.00 11.85 48.31
N VAL A 41 -1.31 12.40 47.36
CA VAL A 41 -0.11 13.26 47.42
C VAL A 41 0.97 12.78 46.43
N HIS A 42 1.03 13.37 45.33
CA HIS A 42 2.19 14.03 44.68
C HIS A 42 1.84 14.38 43.25
N HIS A 43 1.72 15.65 43.02
CA HIS A 43 1.52 16.24 41.67
C HIS A 43 2.81 16.12 40.85
N ARG A 44 3.15 14.90 40.45
CA ARG A 44 4.24 14.67 39.48
C ARG A 44 3.65 14.51 38.11
N SER A 45 3.93 15.50 37.30
CA SER A 45 3.47 15.78 35.94
C SER A 45 3.27 14.51 35.08
N SER A 46 2.05 14.36 34.59
CA SER A 46 1.63 13.34 33.61
C SER A 46 2.17 13.61 32.19
N ALA A 47 3.33 14.27 32.06
CA ALA A 47 3.90 14.64 30.76
C ALA A 47 4.37 13.42 29.95
N ARG A 48 4.80 12.33 30.60
CA ARG A 48 5.31 11.12 29.94
C ARG A 48 4.25 10.42 29.07
N PRO A 49 3.03 10.10 29.57
CA PRO A 49 2.04 9.44 28.71
C PRO A 49 1.59 10.34 27.55
N VAL A 50 1.52 11.66 27.74
CA VAL A 50 1.21 12.60 26.65
C VAL A 50 2.32 12.58 25.59
N ALA A 51 3.58 12.63 25.99
CA ALA A 51 4.71 12.56 25.06
C ALA A 51 4.72 11.25 24.24
N LEU A 52 4.41 10.11 24.87
CA LEU A 52 4.32 8.83 24.18
C LEU A 52 3.17 8.79 23.17
N ILE A 53 2.00 9.37 23.50
CA ILE A 53 0.88 9.45 22.57
C ILE A 53 1.26 10.33 21.37
N VAL A 54 1.86 11.49 21.59
CA VAL A 54 2.31 12.39 20.52
C VAL A 54 3.32 11.68 19.62
N LEU A 55 4.28 10.96 20.19
CA LEU A 55 5.25 10.17 19.43
C LEU A 55 4.56 9.08 18.60
N ALA A 56 3.61 8.34 19.18
CA ALA A 56 2.87 7.31 18.48
C ALA A 56 2.08 7.87 17.28
N VAL A 57 1.42 9.02 17.47
CA VAL A 57 0.71 9.71 16.38
C VAL A 57 1.67 10.19 15.30
N ALA A 58 2.80 10.77 15.66
CA ALA A 58 3.81 11.22 14.71
C ALA A 58 4.38 10.06 13.88
N LEU A 59 4.67 8.92 14.51
CA LEU A 59 5.16 7.72 13.83
C LEU A 59 4.10 7.10 12.91
N ALA A 60 2.83 7.06 13.33
CA ALA A 60 1.73 6.55 12.53
C ALA A 60 1.50 7.42 11.28
N THR A 61 1.53 8.76 11.42
CA THR A 61 1.41 9.69 10.29
C THR A 61 2.60 9.56 9.33
N SER A 62 3.82 9.41 9.84
CA SER A 62 5.01 9.17 9.02
C SER A 62 4.94 7.86 8.25
N SER A 63 4.38 6.81 8.86
CA SER A 63 4.13 5.53 8.20
C SER A 63 3.15 5.67 7.02
N LEU A 64 2.02 6.36 7.23
CA LEU A 64 1.04 6.61 6.17
C LEU A 64 1.63 7.43 5.02
N LEU A 65 2.41 8.45 5.33
CA LEU A 65 3.08 9.26 4.31
C LEU A 65 4.09 8.44 3.49
N SER A 66 4.85 7.56 4.13
CA SER A 66 5.84 6.73 3.43
C SER A 66 5.18 5.69 2.51
N THR A 67 4.08 5.06 2.93
CA THR A 67 3.34 4.10 2.10
C THR A 67 2.66 4.78 0.91
N ASN A 68 2.07 5.95 1.10
CA ASN A 68 1.49 6.73 -0.01
C ASN A 68 2.56 7.20 -1.01
N SER A 69 3.73 7.60 -0.51
CA SER A 69 4.85 7.98 -1.37
C SER A 69 5.38 6.78 -2.16
N ALA A 70 5.44 5.59 -1.55
CA ALA A 70 5.84 4.36 -2.24
C ALA A 70 4.85 4.02 -3.37
N ALA A 71 3.54 4.11 -3.11
CA ALA A 71 2.51 3.86 -4.13
C ALA A 71 2.60 4.87 -5.29
N PHE A 72 2.80 6.15 -4.98
CA PHE A 72 2.96 7.21 -5.99
C PHE A 72 4.20 6.97 -6.87
N LEU A 73 5.34 6.68 -6.28
CA LEU A 73 6.58 6.38 -7.03
C LEU A 73 6.43 5.12 -7.88
N ALA A 74 5.83 4.07 -7.33
CA ALA A 74 5.57 2.84 -8.05
C ALA A 74 4.66 3.06 -9.26
N ARG A 75 3.58 3.83 -9.08
CA ARG A 75 2.68 4.21 -10.17
C ARG A 75 3.38 5.03 -11.25
N THR A 76 4.18 6.01 -10.86
CA THR A 76 4.94 6.84 -11.81
C THR A 76 5.93 6.01 -12.61
N GLN A 77 6.64 5.09 -11.95
CA GLN A 77 7.57 4.18 -12.60
C GLN A 77 6.84 3.24 -13.57
N MET A 78 5.72 2.64 -13.15
CA MET A 78 4.90 1.79 -14.02
C MET A 78 4.45 2.55 -15.27
N LEU A 79 3.94 3.76 -15.12
CA LEU A 79 3.50 4.59 -16.26
C LEU A 79 4.66 4.93 -17.20
N ALA A 80 5.85 5.17 -16.68
CA ALA A 80 7.05 5.40 -17.49
C ALA A 80 7.43 4.15 -18.29
N GLU A 81 7.34 2.96 -17.70
CA GLU A 81 7.59 1.69 -18.38
C GLU A 81 6.56 1.40 -19.47
N LEU A 82 5.27 1.66 -19.21
CA LEU A 82 4.18 1.50 -20.16
C LEU A 82 4.27 2.43 -21.38
N ASN A 83 4.95 3.56 -21.25
CA ASN A 83 5.17 4.51 -22.34
C ASN A 83 6.49 4.26 -23.08
N GLY A 84 7.32 3.31 -22.62
CA GLY A 84 8.55 2.95 -23.30
C GLY A 84 8.32 2.16 -24.59
N PRO A 85 9.24 2.28 -25.57
CA PRO A 85 9.15 1.51 -26.80
C PRO A 85 9.43 0.02 -26.53
N GLY A 86 8.70 -0.86 -27.23
CA GLY A 86 8.97 -2.30 -27.17
C GLY A 86 8.45 -3.02 -25.93
N CYS A 87 7.43 -2.46 -25.27
CA CYS A 87 6.82 -3.07 -24.12
C CYS A 87 6.06 -4.36 -24.50
N ILE A 88 6.40 -5.48 -23.87
CA ILE A 88 5.76 -6.78 -24.05
C ILE A 88 4.92 -7.08 -22.81
N PHE A 89 3.72 -7.61 -23.05
CA PHE A 89 2.76 -7.97 -22.01
C PHE A 89 2.51 -9.48 -21.99
N GLU A 90 2.63 -10.06 -20.83
CA GLU A 90 2.24 -11.44 -20.57
C GLU A 90 1.18 -11.46 -19.47
N LEU A 91 0.03 -12.07 -19.74
CA LEU A 91 -1.05 -12.24 -18.80
C LEU A 91 -1.10 -13.71 -18.37
N ASN A 92 -0.94 -13.99 -17.07
CA ASN A 92 -0.85 -15.34 -16.52
C ASN A 92 0.19 -16.21 -17.24
N GLY A 93 1.31 -15.62 -17.67
CA GLY A 93 2.40 -16.32 -18.37
C GLY A 93 2.17 -16.55 -19.86
N ALA A 94 1.08 -16.09 -20.44
CA ALA A 94 0.81 -16.15 -21.87
C ALA A 94 0.85 -14.75 -22.51
N ALA A 95 1.27 -14.66 -23.76
CA ALA A 95 1.22 -13.39 -24.51
C ALA A 95 -0.20 -12.85 -24.53
N ALA A 96 -0.37 -11.60 -24.12
CA ALA A 96 -1.69 -11.00 -23.97
C ALA A 96 -2.24 -10.58 -25.35
N SER A 97 -3.17 -11.39 -25.92
CA SER A 97 -4.01 -10.95 -27.01
C SER A 97 -4.96 -9.82 -26.51
N GLY A 98 -5.06 -8.71 -27.25
CA GLY A 98 -5.84 -7.54 -26.80
C GLY A 98 -5.08 -6.64 -25.82
N SER A 99 -3.75 -6.72 -25.79
CA SER A 99 -2.87 -5.88 -24.99
C SER A 99 -3.12 -4.39 -25.11
N ASP A 100 -3.53 -3.91 -26.30
CA ASP A 100 -3.73 -2.48 -26.54
C ASP A 100 -4.86 -1.87 -25.70
N ARG A 101 -5.98 -2.59 -25.54
CA ARG A 101 -7.09 -2.15 -24.68
C ARG A 101 -6.71 -2.13 -23.21
N LEU A 102 -6.03 -3.18 -22.77
CA LEU A 102 -5.54 -3.27 -21.39
C LEU A 102 -4.49 -2.20 -21.13
N LEU A 103 -3.56 -1.97 -22.07
CA LEU A 103 -2.56 -0.92 -22.01
C LEU A 103 -3.21 0.46 -21.91
N ALA A 104 -4.21 0.74 -22.73
CA ALA A 104 -4.95 2.00 -22.68
C ALA A 104 -5.62 2.20 -21.30
N SER A 105 -6.22 1.15 -20.74
CA SER A 105 -6.82 1.19 -19.40
C SER A 105 -5.78 1.41 -18.30
N LEU A 106 -4.62 0.75 -18.37
CA LEU A 106 -3.52 0.93 -17.41
C LEU A 106 -2.94 2.35 -17.45
N LYS A 107 -2.87 2.98 -18.60
CA LYS A 107 -2.45 4.40 -18.72
C LYS A 107 -3.45 5.37 -18.10
N GLN A 108 -4.71 4.96 -17.95
CA GLN A 108 -5.79 5.75 -17.34
C GLN A 108 -6.06 5.34 -15.88
N ILE A 109 -5.08 4.74 -15.19
CA ILE A 109 -5.23 4.32 -13.81
C ILE A 109 -5.71 5.48 -12.93
N ARG A 110 -6.74 5.22 -12.11
CA ARG A 110 -7.36 6.18 -11.18
C ARG A 110 -7.01 5.82 -9.74
N ASN A 111 -7.29 6.73 -8.82
CA ASN A 111 -7.27 6.39 -7.41
C ASN A 111 -8.41 5.40 -7.12
N VAL A 112 -8.19 4.51 -6.17
CA VAL A 112 -9.23 3.56 -5.74
C VAL A 112 -10.34 4.32 -5.04
N ASP A 113 -11.58 4.15 -5.51
CA ASP A 113 -12.74 4.67 -4.80
C ASP A 113 -12.95 3.88 -3.50
N PRO A 114 -13.18 4.57 -2.38
CA PRO A 114 -13.41 3.91 -1.09
C PRO A 114 -14.82 3.30 -1.06
N HIS A 115 -14.95 2.05 -1.49
CA HIS A 115 -16.18 1.28 -1.32
C HIS A 115 -15.87 -0.07 -0.66
N HIS A 116 -16.86 -0.62 0.01
CA HIS A 116 -16.74 -1.87 0.77
C HIS A 116 -16.84 -3.10 -0.15
N SER A 117 -15.90 -3.22 -1.09
CA SER A 117 -15.79 -4.38 -1.96
C SER A 117 -14.62 -5.25 -1.56
N TYR A 118 -14.70 -6.54 -1.87
CA TYR A 118 -13.57 -7.45 -1.77
C TYR A 118 -13.07 -7.83 -3.16
N LEU A 119 -11.81 -8.29 -3.22
CA LEU A 119 -11.17 -8.69 -4.46
C LEU A 119 -11.49 -10.15 -4.75
N THR A 120 -11.94 -10.44 -5.97
CA THR A 120 -12.33 -11.79 -6.38
C THR A 120 -11.25 -12.44 -7.23
N ARG A 121 -11.35 -12.32 -8.54
CA ARG A 121 -10.43 -12.96 -9.50
C ARG A 121 -9.14 -12.17 -9.64
N ARG A 122 -8.00 -12.85 -9.65
CA ARG A 122 -6.68 -12.24 -9.82
C ARG A 122 -6.05 -12.66 -11.13
N PHE A 123 -5.42 -11.70 -11.81
CA PHE A 123 -4.65 -11.90 -13.02
C PHE A 123 -3.24 -11.37 -12.80
N HIS A 124 -2.24 -12.18 -13.11
CA HIS A 124 -0.84 -11.77 -13.04
C HIS A 124 -0.43 -11.18 -14.37
N LEU A 125 -0.03 -9.93 -14.37
CA LEU A 125 0.44 -9.21 -15.54
C LEU A 125 1.94 -8.96 -15.39
N THR A 126 2.71 -9.49 -16.33
CA THR A 126 4.14 -9.23 -16.45
C THR A 126 4.36 -8.22 -17.57
N ILE A 127 5.04 -7.16 -17.25
CA ILE A 127 5.42 -6.09 -18.19
C ILE A 127 6.92 -6.17 -18.36
N ARG A 128 7.37 -6.41 -19.60
CA ARG A 128 8.79 -6.43 -19.96
C ARG A 128 9.09 -5.27 -20.88
N ASN A 129 10.06 -4.46 -20.52
CA ASN A 129 10.56 -3.36 -21.35
C ASN A 129 12.11 -3.41 -21.35
N GLY A 130 12.69 -4.02 -22.39
CA GLY A 130 14.10 -4.40 -22.41
C GLY A 130 14.46 -5.32 -21.24
N ASP A 131 15.46 -4.95 -20.45
CA ASP A 131 15.92 -5.73 -19.28
C ASP A 131 15.06 -5.48 -18.01
N ARG A 132 14.09 -4.58 -18.09
CA ARG A 132 13.21 -4.29 -16.95
C ARG A 132 12.02 -5.22 -16.96
N LEU A 133 11.74 -5.78 -15.79
CA LEU A 133 10.61 -6.65 -15.54
C LEU A 133 9.77 -6.06 -14.40
N SER A 134 8.50 -5.79 -14.67
CA SER A 134 7.53 -5.37 -13.65
C SER A 134 6.40 -6.37 -13.56
N GLN A 135 6.03 -6.72 -12.33
CA GLN A 135 4.94 -7.66 -12.06
C GLN A 135 3.80 -6.90 -11.39
N LEU A 136 2.62 -7.00 -11.99
CA LEU A 136 1.38 -6.44 -11.48
C LEU A 136 0.38 -7.56 -11.23
N VAL A 137 -0.50 -7.33 -10.27
CA VAL A 137 -1.69 -8.16 -10.06
C VAL A 137 -2.90 -7.29 -10.34
N LEU A 138 -3.75 -7.71 -11.26
CA LEU A 138 -5.03 -7.09 -11.54
C LEU A 138 -6.10 -7.91 -10.80
N ALA A 139 -6.68 -7.33 -9.76
CA ALA A 139 -7.65 -8.00 -8.92
C ALA A 139 -9.04 -7.40 -9.14
N ARG A 140 -9.99 -8.26 -9.60
CA ARG A 140 -11.35 -7.85 -9.95
C ARG A 140 -12.14 -7.45 -8.71
N ASP A 141 -12.84 -6.34 -8.80
CA ASP A 141 -13.77 -5.89 -7.78
C ASP A 141 -15.03 -6.77 -7.74
N SER A 142 -15.55 -7.06 -6.53
CA SER A 142 -16.72 -7.92 -6.36
C SER A 142 -18.03 -7.23 -6.70
N GLN A 143 -18.10 -5.91 -6.56
CA GLN A 143 -19.32 -5.13 -6.78
C GLN A 143 -19.37 -4.53 -8.18
N VAL A 144 -18.20 -4.16 -8.73
CA VAL A 144 -18.07 -3.58 -10.08
C VAL A 144 -17.23 -4.51 -10.96
N PRO A 145 -17.87 -5.46 -11.69
CA PRO A 145 -17.14 -6.51 -12.42
C PRO A 145 -16.16 -6.01 -13.48
N THR A 146 -16.33 -4.81 -13.98
CA THR A 146 -15.42 -4.18 -14.96
C THR A 146 -14.29 -3.41 -14.31
N GLU A 147 -14.28 -3.27 -12.97
CA GLU A 147 -13.24 -2.59 -12.23
C GLU A 147 -12.23 -3.58 -11.66
N TYR A 148 -10.96 -3.23 -11.83
CA TYR A 148 -9.82 -4.01 -11.35
C TYR A 148 -8.89 -3.13 -10.54
N ARG A 149 -8.54 -3.55 -9.33
CA ARG A 149 -7.45 -2.94 -8.56
C ARG A 149 -6.11 -3.38 -9.15
N VAL A 150 -5.25 -2.41 -9.35
CA VAL A 150 -3.89 -2.63 -9.83
C VAL A 150 -2.96 -2.66 -8.62
N LEU A 151 -2.36 -3.81 -8.40
CA LEU A 151 -1.45 -4.06 -7.30
C LEU A 151 -0.05 -4.29 -7.88
N TRP A 152 0.95 -3.68 -7.28
CA TRP A 152 2.34 -3.99 -7.62
C TRP A 152 2.84 -5.10 -6.72
N SER A 153 3.28 -6.18 -7.34
CA SER A 153 3.94 -7.31 -6.68
C SER A 153 5.40 -7.34 -7.10
N GLY A 154 6.30 -7.25 -6.16
CA GLY A 154 7.74 -7.32 -6.43
C GLY A 154 8.49 -8.09 -5.35
N ALA A 155 9.55 -8.80 -5.73
CA ALA A 155 10.33 -9.63 -4.81
C ALA A 155 10.91 -8.87 -3.59
N LEU A 156 11.05 -7.54 -3.71
CA LEU A 156 11.59 -6.68 -2.65
C LEU A 156 10.50 -6.03 -1.79
N LEU A 157 9.21 -6.22 -2.13
CA LEU A 157 8.12 -5.63 -1.38
C LEU A 157 7.61 -6.59 -0.32
N PRO A 158 7.36 -6.13 0.92
CA PRO A 158 6.83 -6.96 1.99
C PRO A 158 5.36 -7.32 1.76
N THR A 159 4.66 -6.51 0.98
CA THR A 159 3.24 -6.67 0.65
C THR A 159 2.96 -6.10 -0.74
N GLU A 160 1.84 -6.48 -1.33
CA GLU A 160 1.34 -5.85 -2.56
C GLU A 160 1.01 -4.38 -2.29
N VAL A 161 1.51 -3.49 -3.15
CA VAL A 161 1.23 -2.04 -3.07
C VAL A 161 0.12 -1.70 -4.05
N VAL A 162 -0.96 -1.11 -3.54
CA VAL A 162 -2.09 -0.65 -4.38
C VAL A 162 -1.68 0.58 -5.16
N LEU A 163 -1.68 0.50 -6.49
CA LEU A 163 -1.35 1.61 -7.39
C LEU A 163 -2.58 2.44 -7.77
N GLY A 164 -3.75 1.81 -7.78
CA GLY A 164 -5.00 2.42 -8.18
C GLY A 164 -6.01 1.41 -8.73
N SER A 165 -7.01 1.89 -9.45
CA SER A 165 -7.98 1.06 -10.16
C SER A 165 -8.05 1.42 -11.64
N ILE A 166 -8.46 0.44 -12.46
CA ILE A 166 -8.75 0.60 -13.89
C ILE A 166 -10.13 0.02 -14.19
N SER A 167 -10.80 0.57 -15.19
CA SER A 167 -12.01 -0.02 -15.74
C SER A 167 -11.67 -0.63 -17.10
N THR A 168 -11.97 -1.93 -17.27
CA THR A 168 -11.69 -2.64 -18.53
C THR A 168 -12.60 -3.86 -18.67
N THR A 169 -12.99 -4.17 -19.89
CA THR A 169 -13.65 -5.42 -20.28
C THR A 169 -12.70 -6.41 -20.94
N ALA A 170 -11.44 -6.03 -21.15
CA ALA A 170 -10.44 -6.86 -21.85
C ALA A 170 -10.10 -8.17 -21.09
N LEU A 171 -10.53 -8.30 -19.84
CA LEU A 171 -10.30 -9.48 -18.99
C LEU A 171 -11.57 -10.33 -18.77
N ASP A 172 -12.71 -9.92 -19.27
CA ASP A 172 -13.99 -10.62 -19.05
C ASP A 172 -14.15 -11.87 -19.92
N GLU A 173 -13.44 -11.93 -21.02
CA GLU A 173 -13.49 -13.05 -22.00
C GLU A 173 -12.49 -14.18 -21.66
N ARG A 174 -11.90 -14.18 -20.44
CA ARG A 174 -10.82 -15.10 -20.09
C ARG A 174 -11.07 -15.89 -18.81
#